data_0db619fe21cb594762026629aab1209d
#
_entry.id   0db619fe21cb594762026629aab1209d
#
_cell.length_a   1.000
_cell.length_b   1.000
_cell.length_c   1.000
_cell.angle_alpha   90.00
_cell.angle_beta   90.00
_cell.angle_gamma   90.00
#
_symmetry.space_group_name_H-M   'P 1'
#
loop_
_entity.id
_entity.type
_entity.pdbx_description
1 polymer ?
#
loop_
_entity_poly.entity_id
_entity_poly.type
_entity_poly.pdbx_seq_one_letter_code
_entity_poly.pdbx_strand_id
1 'polypeptide(L)' 'MPIITLPDGSKKVFKKSVTILEIAKSIGAGLAKATIAGKVNDVLLDATIPINRDSKVVIITSKDKEGILLM' A
#
# COMPACT_ATOMS: atom_id res chain seq x y z
N MET A 1 12.15 12.05 0.90
CA MET A 1 10.90 11.90 1.67
C MET A 1 9.78 11.51 0.71
N PRO A 2 9.42 10.25 0.64
CA PRO A 2 8.35 9.85 -0.28
C PRO A 2 6.98 10.37 0.18
N ILE A 3 6.22 10.88 -0.76
CA ILE A 3 4.83 11.27 -0.54
C ILE A 3 3.97 10.19 -1.17
N ILE A 4 3.21 9.52 -0.34
CA ILE A 4 2.38 8.39 -0.78
C ILE A 4 0.95 8.86 -0.93
N THR A 5 0.42 8.75 -2.13
CA THR A 5 -0.97 9.08 -2.42
C THR A 5 -1.81 7.81 -2.40
N LEU A 6 -2.83 7.80 -1.57
CA LEU A 6 -3.73 6.64 -1.42
C LEU A 6 -4.96 6.79 -2.33
N PRO A 7 -5.66 5.69 -2.61
CA PRO A 7 -6.81 5.73 -3.53
C PRO A 7 -7.97 6.60 -3.06
N ASP A 8 -8.06 6.84 -1.76
CA ASP A 8 -9.12 7.69 -1.21
C ASP A 8 -8.81 9.18 -1.30
N GLY A 9 -7.66 9.54 -1.88
CA GLY A 9 -7.22 10.91 -1.99
C GLY A 9 -6.32 11.38 -0.87
N SER A 10 -6.10 10.56 0.14
CA SER A 10 -5.19 10.88 1.24
C SER A 10 -3.74 10.85 0.79
N LYS A 11 -2.93 11.70 1.41
CA LYS A 11 -1.48 11.71 1.17
C LYS A 11 -0.76 11.55 2.49
N LYS A 12 0.30 10.74 2.48
CA LYS A 12 1.14 10.53 3.65
C LYS A 12 2.59 10.80 3.28
N VAL A 13 3.28 11.51 4.16
CA VAL A 13 4.70 11.84 3.95
C VAL A 13 5.53 11.02 4.93
N PHE A 14 6.57 10.38 4.41
CA PHE A 14 7.46 9.57 5.22
C PHE A 14 8.87 10.15 5.12
N LYS A 15 9.63 10.05 6.20
CA LYS A 15 10.97 10.64 6.26
C LYS A 15 12.02 9.81 5.52
N LYS A 16 11.74 8.55 5.28
CA LYS A 16 12.65 7.64 4.57
C LYS A 16 11.83 6.63 3.79
N SER A 17 12.52 5.75 3.07
CA SER A 17 11.82 4.74 2.29
C SER A 17 10.84 3.97 3.19
N VAL A 18 9.72 3.59 2.60
CA VAL A 18 8.62 2.95 3.32
C VAL A 18 8.11 1.79 2.48
N THR A 19 7.71 0.71 3.14
CA THR A 19 7.08 -0.41 2.45
C THR A 19 5.57 -0.24 2.46
N ILE A 20 4.90 -0.98 1.56
CA ILE A 20 3.44 -1.00 1.52
C ILE A 20 2.89 -1.46 2.87
N LEU A 21 3.56 -2.43 3.48
CA LEU A 21 3.18 -2.93 4.80
C LEU A 21 3.23 -1.82 5.86
N GLU A 22 4.27 -0.99 5.82
CA GLU A 22 4.40 0.13 6.75
C GLU A 22 3.32 1.18 6.53
N ILE A 23 2.97 1.44 5.27
CA ILE A 23 1.87 2.33 4.94
C ILE A 23 0.56 1.80 5.53
N ALA A 24 0.31 0.50 5.36
CA ALA A 24 -0.87 -0.14 5.91
C ALA A 24 -0.90 -0.05 7.42
N LYS A 25 0.24 -0.22 8.09
CA LYS A 25 0.34 -0.07 9.54
C LYS A 25 -0.02 1.33 10.00
N SER A 26 0.35 2.34 9.22
CA SER A 26 0.05 3.72 9.60
C SER A 26 -1.44 4.02 9.50
N ILE A 27 -2.18 3.23 8.72
CA ILE A 27 -3.63 3.35 8.60
C ILE A 27 -4.31 2.54 9.69
N GLY A 28 -3.86 1.31 9.91
CA GLY A 28 -4.44 0.44 10.94
C GLY A 28 -3.77 -0.92 10.98
N ALA A 29 -3.64 -1.47 12.18
CA ALA A 29 -2.98 -2.77 12.37
C ALA A 29 -3.74 -3.90 11.67
N GLY A 30 -5.08 -3.84 11.66
CA GLY A 30 -5.88 -4.85 10.98
C GLY A 30 -5.64 -4.85 9.48
N LEU A 31 -5.51 -3.66 8.90
CA LEU A 31 -5.20 -3.54 7.48
C LEU A 31 -3.82 -4.11 7.18
N ALA A 32 -2.84 -3.85 8.04
CA ALA A 32 -1.49 -4.37 7.85
C ALA A 32 -1.48 -5.90 7.85
N LYS A 33 -2.25 -6.51 8.74
CA LYS A 33 -2.34 -7.98 8.81
C LYS A 33 -2.95 -8.57 7.55
N ALA A 34 -3.90 -7.87 6.94
CA ALA A 34 -4.58 -8.36 5.73
C ALA A 34 -3.79 -8.06 4.46
N THR A 35 -2.82 -7.16 4.53
CA THR A 35 -2.07 -6.71 3.36
C THR A 35 -1.22 -7.84 2.79
N ILE A 36 -1.39 -8.13 1.51
CA ILE A 36 -0.61 -9.16 0.82
C ILE A 36 0.31 -8.57 -0.25
N ALA A 37 -0.07 -7.45 -0.82
CA ALA A 37 0.71 -6.79 -1.87
C ALA A 37 0.20 -5.36 -2.03
N GLY A 38 0.67 -4.68 -3.05
CA GLY A 38 0.18 -3.36 -3.39
C GLY A 38 0.57 -2.98 -4.80
N LYS A 39 -0.06 -1.94 -5.32
CA LYS A 39 0.31 -1.37 -6.60
C LYS A 39 0.94 -0.02 -6.37
N VAL A 40 2.10 0.18 -6.97
CA VAL A 40 2.81 1.45 -6.92
C VAL A 40 2.87 1.97 -8.35
N ASN A 41 2.19 3.09 -8.61
CA ASN A 41 2.08 3.66 -9.95
C ASN A 41 1.61 2.61 -10.97
N ASP A 42 0.59 1.84 -10.60
CA ASP A 42 -0.02 0.78 -11.41
C ASP A 42 0.86 -0.46 -11.63
N VAL A 43 1.97 -0.55 -10.90
CA VAL A 43 2.83 -1.74 -10.95
C VAL A 43 2.62 -2.56 -9.68
N LEU A 44 2.25 -3.81 -9.84
CA LEU A 44 2.04 -4.71 -8.72
C LEU A 44 3.38 -5.07 -8.07
N LEU A 45 3.48 -4.81 -6.78
CA LEU A 45 4.70 -5.07 -6.01
C LEU A 45 4.36 -5.82 -4.72
N ASP A 46 5.35 -6.54 -4.21
CA ASP A 46 5.24 -7.18 -2.90
C ASP A 46 5.15 -6.12 -1.80
N ALA A 47 4.42 -6.42 -0.74
CA ALA A 47 4.23 -5.50 0.37
C ALA A 47 5.53 -5.16 1.11
N THR A 48 6.59 -5.93 0.92
CA THR A 48 7.87 -5.71 1.57
C THR A 48 8.87 -4.90 0.75
N ILE A 49 8.51 -4.53 -0.48
CA ILE A 49 9.41 -3.75 -1.33
C ILE A 49 9.41 -2.28 -0.87
N PRO A 50 10.59 -1.70 -0.58
CA PRO A 50 10.65 -0.32 -0.13
C PRO A 50 10.37 0.68 -1.26
N ILE A 51 9.66 1.73 -0.91
CA ILE A 51 9.32 2.82 -1.81
C ILE A 51 10.06 4.05 -1.32
N ASN A 52 10.88 4.66 -2.19
CA ASN A 52 11.70 5.79 -1.79
C ASN A 52 11.42 7.06 -2.59
N ARG A 53 10.30 7.11 -3.30
CA ARG A 53 9.90 8.30 -4.07
C ARG A 53 8.39 8.48 -4.02
N ASP A 54 7.94 9.68 -4.40
CA ASP A 54 6.51 9.98 -4.46
C ASP A 54 5.82 9.01 -5.39
N SER A 55 4.75 8.39 -4.90
CA SER A 55 4.08 7.33 -5.66
C SER A 55 2.61 7.26 -5.26
N LYS A 56 1.80 6.78 -6.20
CA LYS A 56 0.43 6.37 -5.90
C LYS A 56 0.46 4.92 -5.46
N VAL A 57 -0.10 4.64 -4.30
CA VAL A 57 -0.06 3.29 -3.73
C VAL A 57 -1.48 2.79 -3.50
N VAL A 58 -1.76 1.60 -3.99
CA VAL A 58 -3.01 0.89 -3.73
C VAL A 58 -2.67 -0.32 -2.90
N ILE A 59 -3.25 -0.43 -1.70
CA ILE A 59 -2.99 -1.56 -0.82
C ILE A 59 -3.93 -2.69 -1.20
N ILE A 60 -3.37 -3.86 -1.46
CA ILE A 60 -4.13 -5.05 -1.80
C ILE A 60 -4.17 -5.97 -0.59
N THR A 61 -5.36 -6.30 -0.15
CA THR A 61 -5.56 -7.18 0.99
C THR A 61 -6.12 -8.51 0.53
N SER A 62 -6.12 -9.49 1.44
CA SER A 62 -6.73 -10.80 1.14
C SER A 62 -8.22 -10.66 0.83
N LYS A 63 -8.89 -9.68 1.41
CA LYS A 63 -10.30 -9.43 1.11
C LYS A 63 -10.49 -8.94 -0.32
N ASP A 64 -9.62 -8.05 -0.77
CA ASP A 64 -9.67 -7.56 -2.14
C ASP A 64 -9.43 -8.70 -3.13
N LYS A 65 -8.51 -9.57 -2.81
CA LYS A 65 -8.22 -10.72 -3.63
C LYS A 65 -9.44 -11.64 -3.75
N GLU A 66 -10.12 -11.87 -2.64
CA GLU A 66 -11.34 -12.67 -2.64
C GLU A 66 -12.42 -12.03 -3.50
N GLY A 67 -12.57 -10.72 -3.39
CA GLY A 67 -13.50 -9.99 -4.23
C GLY A 67 -13.20 -10.13 -5.71
N ILE A 68 -11.93 -10.10 -6.07
CA ILE A 68 -11.51 -10.29 -7.45
C ILE A 68 -11.86 -11.70 -7.94
N LEU A 69 -11.65 -12.69 -7.09
CA LEU A 69 -11.93 -14.08 -7.44
C LEU A 69 -13.41 -14.34 -7.63
N LEU A 70 -14.25 -13.59 -6.95
CA LEU A 70 -15.70 -13.75 -7.05
C LEU A 70 -16.26 -13.13 -8.32
N MET A 71 -15.50 -12.31 -8.97
CA MET A 71 -15.91 -11.70 -10.22
C MET A 71 -15.54 -12.58 -11.41
#